data_86cb8ae3745fdb4fd9b4e5def7161e1f
#
_entry.id   86cb8ae3745fdb4fd9b4e5def7161e1f
#
_cell.length_a   1.000
_cell.length_b   1.000
_cell.length_c   1.000
_cell.angle_alpha   90.00
_cell.angle_beta   90.00
_cell.angle_gamma   90.00
#
_symmetry.space_group_name_H-M   'P 1'
#
loop_
_entity.id
_entity.type
_entity.pdbx_description
1 polymer ?
#
loop_
_entity_poly.entity_id
_entity_poly.type
_entity_poly.pdbx_seq_one_letter_code
_entity_poly.pdbx_strand_id
1 'polypeptide(L)'
;MATDLPGVVRLRDRREALTLRTILGAARELFAERGYARTPIRLLAERAGVSPQTIYAHFGSKAGVLRGLVDLLDEEAGLVELMAEAEGLSEPAALLGLLARAARQVRERCGDIVAILHSGAAADPDIAATEAEGARRNRLAVEMAVERIRAGGHPVVDRAVDVAVALMSAGVHESLVRDGGWSHDDYEDWLARTLVAAVLAD
;
A
#
# COMPACT_ATOMS: atom_id res chain seq x y z
N MET A 1 2.30 -11.02 42.72
CA MET A 1 3.28 -10.35 41.81
C MET A 1 3.83 -11.42 40.88
N ALA A 2 3.34 -11.52 39.70
CA ALA A 2 3.88 -12.42 38.67
C ALA A 2 5.07 -11.71 38.01
N THR A 3 6.27 -12.22 38.21
CA THR A 3 7.49 -11.69 37.59
C THR A 3 7.50 -12.09 36.11
N ASP A 4 7.20 -11.14 35.24
CA ASP A 4 7.28 -11.29 33.78
C ASP A 4 8.77 -11.45 33.41
N LEU A 5 9.19 -12.69 33.11
CA LEU A 5 10.55 -12.99 32.67
C LEU A 5 10.73 -12.49 31.21
N PRO A 6 11.79 -11.74 30.91
CA PRO A 6 11.99 -11.11 29.57
C PRO A 6 11.96 -12.08 28.38
N GLY A 7 12.26 -13.36 28.60
CA GLY A 7 12.20 -14.40 27.58
C GLY A 7 10.78 -14.89 27.28
N VAL A 8 9.89 -14.85 28.27
CA VAL A 8 8.48 -15.29 28.12
C VAL A 8 7.68 -14.24 27.37
N VAL A 9 7.93 -12.94 27.62
CA VAL A 9 7.33 -11.83 26.87
C VAL A 9 7.68 -11.93 25.39
N ARG A 10 8.96 -12.11 25.04
CA ARG A 10 9.39 -12.24 23.63
C ARG A 10 8.79 -13.46 22.91
N LEU A 11 8.57 -14.58 23.60
CA LEU A 11 7.94 -15.76 23.01
C LEU A 11 6.44 -15.55 22.78
N ARG A 12 5.76 -14.85 23.68
CA ARG A 12 4.34 -14.50 23.55
C ARG A 12 4.14 -13.55 22.37
N ASP A 13 4.94 -12.48 22.29
CA ASP A 13 4.89 -11.49 21.21
C ASP A 13 5.15 -12.14 19.85
N ARG A 14 6.11 -13.07 19.75
CA ARG A 14 6.40 -13.81 18.52
C ARG A 14 5.24 -14.70 18.09
N ARG A 15 4.58 -15.39 19.05
CA ARG A 15 3.42 -16.23 18.75
C ARG A 15 2.23 -15.39 18.30
N GLU A 16 2.03 -14.24 18.92
CA GLU A 16 1.00 -13.30 18.55
C GLU A 16 1.23 -12.76 17.12
N ALA A 17 2.44 -12.29 16.82
CA ALA A 17 2.81 -11.82 15.48
C ALA A 17 2.63 -12.92 14.42
N LEU A 18 2.98 -14.18 14.74
CA LEU A 18 2.76 -15.30 13.82
C LEU A 18 1.27 -15.54 13.59
N THR A 19 0.44 -15.48 14.64
CA THR A 19 -1.01 -15.64 14.53
C THR A 19 -1.62 -14.55 13.67
N LEU A 20 -1.23 -13.27 13.86
CA LEU A 20 -1.68 -12.14 13.04
C LEU A 20 -1.32 -12.35 11.57
N ARG A 21 -0.07 -12.70 11.26
CA ARG A 21 0.36 -12.99 9.88
C ARG A 21 -0.40 -14.15 9.25
N THR A 22 -0.69 -15.21 10.03
CA THR A 22 -1.48 -16.36 9.54
C THR A 22 -2.91 -15.93 9.20
N ILE A 23 -3.55 -15.11 10.04
CA ILE A 23 -4.91 -14.59 9.77
C ILE A 23 -4.90 -13.68 8.54
N LEU A 24 -3.93 -12.77 8.43
CA LEU A 24 -3.81 -11.86 7.29
C LEU A 24 -3.53 -12.61 5.98
N GLY A 25 -2.67 -13.63 6.00
CA GLY A 25 -2.43 -14.48 4.83
C GLY A 25 -3.69 -15.20 4.35
N ALA A 26 -4.43 -15.83 5.29
CA ALA A 26 -5.71 -16.47 4.98
C ALA A 26 -6.76 -15.48 4.44
N ALA A 27 -6.77 -14.25 4.97
CA ALA A 27 -7.66 -13.20 4.53
C ALA A 27 -7.31 -12.76 3.09
N ARG A 28 -6.03 -12.51 2.81
CA ARG A 28 -5.53 -12.13 1.48
C ARG A 28 -5.95 -13.14 0.42
N GLU A 29 -5.70 -14.43 0.66
CA GLU A 29 -6.11 -15.51 -0.24
C GLU A 29 -7.63 -15.55 -0.45
N LEU A 30 -8.42 -15.58 0.63
CA LEU A 30 -9.87 -15.73 0.53
C LEU A 30 -10.56 -14.49 -0.07
N PHE A 31 -10.07 -13.28 0.24
CA PHE A 31 -10.62 -12.08 -0.36
C PHE A 31 -10.28 -11.98 -1.85
N ALA A 32 -9.09 -12.41 -2.27
CA ALA A 32 -8.72 -12.50 -3.68
C ALA A 32 -9.55 -13.55 -4.43
N GLU A 33 -9.74 -14.75 -3.84
CA GLU A 33 -10.48 -15.85 -4.47
C GLU A 33 -11.99 -15.59 -4.58
N ARG A 34 -12.61 -15.01 -3.53
CA ARG A 34 -14.06 -14.94 -3.36
C ARG A 34 -14.64 -13.54 -3.32
N GLY A 35 -13.77 -12.54 -3.15
CA GLY A 35 -14.13 -11.17 -2.87
C GLY A 35 -14.43 -10.94 -1.39
N TYR A 36 -14.22 -9.70 -0.94
CA TYR A 36 -14.43 -9.29 0.44
C TYR A 36 -15.85 -9.59 0.95
N ALA A 37 -16.89 -9.18 0.20
CA ALA A 37 -18.28 -9.30 0.64
C ALA A 37 -18.68 -10.76 0.92
N ARG A 38 -18.22 -11.71 0.11
CA ARG A 38 -18.58 -13.13 0.19
C ARG A 38 -17.73 -13.97 1.13
N THR A 39 -16.81 -13.35 1.86
CA THR A 39 -15.93 -14.04 2.80
C THR A 39 -16.35 -13.72 4.25
N PRO A 40 -17.06 -14.65 4.93
CA PRO A 40 -17.43 -14.47 6.34
C PRO A 40 -16.23 -14.77 7.25
N ILE A 41 -16.21 -14.15 8.45
CA ILE A 41 -15.16 -14.37 9.47
C ILE A 41 -14.99 -15.87 9.84
N ARG A 42 -16.07 -16.67 9.83
CA ARG A 42 -15.98 -18.09 10.11
C ARG A 42 -15.07 -18.81 9.10
N LEU A 43 -15.18 -18.47 7.83
CA LEU A 43 -14.34 -19.06 6.79
C LEU A 43 -12.87 -18.63 6.93
N LEU A 44 -12.63 -17.37 7.31
CA LEU A 44 -11.28 -16.89 7.64
C LEU A 44 -10.68 -17.67 8.80
N ALA A 45 -11.46 -17.88 9.86
CA ALA A 45 -11.03 -18.62 11.04
C ALA A 45 -10.67 -20.07 10.71
N GLU A 46 -11.51 -20.74 9.91
CA GLU A 46 -11.26 -22.11 9.41
C GLU A 46 -9.96 -22.19 8.59
N ARG A 47 -9.75 -21.24 7.64
CA ARG A 47 -8.55 -21.21 6.80
C ARG A 47 -7.28 -20.89 7.61
N ALA A 48 -7.37 -19.99 8.58
CA ALA A 48 -6.26 -19.60 9.46
C ALA A 48 -5.98 -20.60 10.60
N GLY A 49 -6.84 -21.59 10.82
CA GLY A 49 -6.71 -22.54 11.93
C GLY A 49 -6.90 -21.91 13.32
N VAL A 50 -7.71 -20.86 13.43
CA VAL A 50 -8.00 -20.15 14.69
C VAL A 50 -9.51 -20.10 14.96
N SER A 51 -9.90 -19.65 16.16
CA SER A 51 -11.31 -19.39 16.44
C SER A 51 -11.78 -18.04 15.88
N PRO A 52 -13.07 -17.86 15.53
CA PRO A 52 -13.61 -16.56 15.18
C PRO A 52 -13.38 -15.51 16.27
N GLN A 53 -13.43 -15.91 17.54
CA GLN A 53 -13.15 -15.04 18.68
C GLN A 53 -11.73 -14.49 18.67
N THR A 54 -10.77 -15.31 18.21
CA THR A 54 -9.37 -14.87 18.05
C THR A 54 -9.28 -13.75 17.02
N ILE A 55 -9.97 -13.87 15.88
CA ILE A 55 -9.99 -12.80 14.86
C ILE A 55 -10.64 -11.53 15.42
N TYR A 56 -11.78 -11.65 16.10
CA TYR A 56 -12.44 -10.48 16.71
C TYR A 56 -11.58 -9.83 17.80
N ALA A 57 -10.85 -10.62 18.59
CA ALA A 57 -9.98 -10.09 19.65
C ALA A 57 -8.82 -9.24 19.08
N HIS A 58 -8.28 -9.61 17.92
CA HIS A 58 -7.15 -8.88 17.31
C HIS A 58 -7.60 -7.76 16.37
N PHE A 59 -8.64 -7.97 15.59
CA PHE A 59 -9.03 -7.07 14.50
C PHE A 59 -10.37 -6.36 14.74
N GLY A 60 -11.16 -6.76 15.71
CA GLY A 60 -12.46 -6.19 16.03
C GLY A 60 -13.57 -6.52 15.03
N SER A 61 -13.26 -6.54 13.73
CA SER A 61 -14.22 -6.77 12.64
C SER A 61 -13.56 -7.32 11.38
N LYS A 62 -14.37 -7.71 10.39
CA LYS A 62 -13.85 -8.07 9.07
C LYS A 62 -13.16 -6.88 8.37
N ALA A 63 -13.71 -5.67 8.54
CA ALA A 63 -13.06 -4.45 8.05
C ALA A 63 -11.71 -4.22 8.76
N GLY A 64 -11.60 -4.53 10.06
CA GLY A 64 -10.34 -4.51 10.79
C GLY A 64 -9.28 -5.46 10.23
N VAL A 65 -9.68 -6.66 9.79
CA VAL A 65 -8.77 -7.59 9.09
C VAL A 65 -8.25 -6.98 7.78
N LEU A 66 -9.12 -6.32 7.00
CA LEU A 66 -8.69 -5.67 5.76
C LEU A 66 -7.77 -4.46 6.03
N ARG A 67 -8.03 -3.68 7.09
CA ARG A 67 -7.07 -2.63 7.53
C ARG A 67 -5.70 -3.23 7.86
N GLY A 68 -5.65 -4.36 8.56
CA GLY A 68 -4.41 -5.08 8.81
C GLY A 68 -3.68 -5.53 7.54
N LEU A 69 -4.39 -5.84 6.45
CA LEU A 69 -3.77 -6.09 5.14
C LEU A 69 -3.18 -4.81 4.53
N VAL A 70 -3.81 -3.65 4.77
CA VAL A 70 -3.25 -2.35 4.31
C VAL A 70 -1.99 -1.98 5.10
N ASP A 71 -1.95 -2.27 6.41
CA ASP A 71 -0.73 -2.09 7.21
C ASP A 71 0.40 -3.00 6.71
N LEU A 72 0.08 -4.24 6.33
CA LEU A 72 1.03 -5.18 5.73
C LEU A 72 1.53 -4.70 4.36
N LEU A 73 0.67 -4.03 3.57
CA LEU A 73 1.06 -3.43 2.29
C LEU A 73 2.19 -2.39 2.48
N ASP A 74 2.08 -1.52 3.47
CA ASP A 74 3.09 -0.50 3.73
C ASP A 74 4.47 -1.15 4.04
N GLU A 75 4.48 -2.27 4.80
CA GLU A 75 5.69 -3.07 5.10
C GLU A 75 6.22 -3.78 3.83
N GLU A 76 5.37 -4.53 3.12
CA GLU A 76 5.77 -5.33 1.95
C GLU A 76 6.20 -4.47 0.76
N ALA A 77 5.55 -3.33 0.55
CA ALA A 77 5.93 -2.39 -0.48
C ALA A 77 7.20 -1.59 -0.14
N GLY A 78 7.71 -1.68 1.09
CA GLY A 78 8.93 -0.97 1.51
C GLY A 78 8.76 0.54 1.54
N LEU A 79 7.54 1.04 1.87
CA LEU A 79 7.26 2.48 1.81
C LEU A 79 8.00 3.27 2.88
N VAL A 80 8.28 2.66 4.03
CA VAL A 80 9.03 3.30 5.12
C VAL A 80 10.48 3.56 4.70
N GLU A 81 11.12 2.61 4.03
CA GLU A 81 12.48 2.73 3.51
C GLU A 81 12.55 3.79 2.40
N LEU A 82 11.56 3.83 1.51
CA LEU A 82 11.47 4.84 0.47
C LEU A 82 11.26 6.25 1.04
N MET A 83 10.47 6.40 2.10
CA MET A 83 10.30 7.68 2.78
C MET A 83 11.60 8.15 3.44
N ALA A 84 12.35 7.25 4.08
CA ALA A 84 13.66 7.57 4.65
C ALA A 84 14.68 7.95 3.57
N GLU A 85 14.69 7.25 2.42
CA GLU A 85 15.52 7.62 1.26
C GLU A 85 15.17 9.01 0.73
N ALA A 86 13.88 9.34 0.67
CA ALA A 86 13.42 10.65 0.22
C ALA A 86 14.01 11.80 1.03
N GLU A 87 14.25 11.64 2.34
CA GLU A 87 14.79 12.69 3.21
C GLU A 87 16.17 13.19 2.73
N GLY A 88 16.98 12.32 2.15
CA GLY A 88 18.32 12.65 1.63
C GLY A 88 18.35 13.23 0.21
N LEU A 89 17.23 13.19 -0.52
CA LEU A 89 17.18 13.59 -1.93
C LEU A 89 16.84 15.09 -2.07
N SER A 90 17.53 15.78 -2.97
CA SER A 90 17.23 17.17 -3.35
C SER A 90 17.10 17.34 -4.87
N GLU A 91 17.57 16.39 -5.64
CA GLU A 91 17.57 16.43 -7.09
C GLU A 91 16.16 16.04 -7.61
N PRO A 92 15.51 16.88 -8.45
CA PRO A 92 14.14 16.68 -8.90
C PRO A 92 13.86 15.32 -9.55
N ALA A 93 14.74 14.88 -10.47
CA ALA A 93 14.54 13.62 -11.16
C ALA A 93 14.67 12.42 -10.19
N ALA A 94 15.52 12.52 -9.16
CA ALA A 94 15.65 11.47 -8.14
C ALA A 94 14.39 11.39 -7.26
N LEU A 95 13.80 12.52 -6.86
CA LEU A 95 12.54 12.56 -6.11
C LEU A 95 11.37 11.97 -6.92
N LEU A 96 11.26 12.33 -8.20
CA LEU A 96 10.23 11.81 -9.10
C LEU A 96 10.45 10.33 -9.42
N GLY A 97 11.69 9.90 -9.57
CA GLY A 97 12.06 8.48 -9.73
C GLY A 97 11.69 7.65 -8.50
N LEU A 98 11.84 8.22 -7.29
CA LEU A 98 11.42 7.55 -6.06
C LEU A 98 9.90 7.33 -6.00
N LEU A 99 9.11 8.31 -6.47
CA LEU A 99 7.65 8.15 -6.60
C LEU A 99 7.28 7.05 -7.61
N ALA A 100 7.99 6.98 -8.74
CA ALA A 100 7.79 5.93 -9.74
C ALA A 100 8.10 4.53 -9.16
N ARG A 101 9.20 4.41 -8.42
CA ARG A 101 9.59 3.18 -7.72
C ARG A 101 8.56 2.78 -6.65
N ALA A 102 8.05 3.74 -5.86
CA ALA A 102 6.99 3.49 -4.90
C ALA A 102 5.71 2.95 -5.58
N ALA A 103 5.28 3.58 -6.66
CA ALA A 103 4.13 3.15 -7.44
C ALA A 103 4.32 1.72 -7.97
N ARG A 104 5.49 1.42 -8.56
CA ARG A 104 5.84 0.07 -9.02
C ARG A 104 5.80 -0.95 -7.90
N GLN A 105 6.48 -0.71 -6.77
CA GLN A 105 6.58 -1.66 -5.66
C GLN A 105 5.19 -2.00 -5.06
N VAL A 106 4.34 -1.00 -4.88
CA VAL A 106 2.96 -1.22 -4.43
C VAL A 106 2.20 -2.12 -5.40
N ARG A 107 2.32 -1.89 -6.71
CA ARG A 107 1.58 -2.68 -7.71
C ARG A 107 2.13 -4.09 -7.88
N GLU A 108 3.45 -4.24 -7.90
CA GLU A 108 4.09 -5.54 -8.07
C GLU A 108 3.93 -6.45 -6.86
N ARG A 109 4.10 -5.92 -5.63
CA ARG A 109 4.12 -6.72 -4.41
C ARG A 109 2.75 -6.86 -3.76
N CYS A 110 1.90 -5.85 -3.89
CA CYS A 110 0.65 -5.71 -3.15
C CYS A 110 -0.55 -5.36 -4.05
N GLY A 111 -0.45 -5.56 -5.36
CA GLY A 111 -1.53 -5.24 -6.30
C GLY A 111 -2.83 -5.98 -6.00
N ASP A 112 -2.75 -7.20 -5.46
CA ASP A 112 -3.89 -7.98 -5.00
C ASP A 112 -4.58 -7.35 -3.78
N ILE A 113 -3.82 -6.82 -2.79
CA ILE A 113 -4.38 -6.11 -1.63
C ILE A 113 -5.11 -4.85 -2.11
N VAL A 114 -4.52 -4.10 -3.05
CA VAL A 114 -5.16 -2.91 -3.63
C VAL A 114 -6.46 -3.28 -4.36
N ALA A 115 -6.48 -4.36 -5.12
CA ALA A 115 -7.68 -4.85 -5.81
C ALA A 115 -8.77 -5.31 -4.82
N ILE A 116 -8.38 -5.99 -3.74
CA ILE A 116 -9.28 -6.39 -2.65
C ILE A 116 -9.90 -5.15 -1.98
N LEU A 117 -9.09 -4.14 -1.68
CA LEU A 117 -9.53 -2.88 -1.07
C LEU A 117 -10.55 -2.18 -1.99
N HIS A 118 -10.20 -2.00 -3.25
CA HIS A 118 -11.07 -1.36 -4.25
C HIS A 118 -12.42 -2.09 -4.41
N SER A 119 -12.39 -3.41 -4.56
CA SER A 119 -13.62 -4.20 -4.68
C SER A 119 -14.45 -4.23 -3.38
N GLY A 120 -13.81 -4.13 -2.23
CA GLY A 120 -14.45 -4.09 -0.92
C GLY A 120 -15.12 -2.75 -0.62
N ALA A 121 -14.56 -1.65 -1.10
CA ALA A 121 -15.06 -0.29 -0.88
C ALA A 121 -16.48 -0.08 -1.42
N ALA A 122 -16.85 -0.76 -2.50
CA ALA A 122 -18.22 -0.73 -3.04
C ALA A 122 -19.27 -1.39 -2.12
N ALA A 123 -18.84 -2.25 -1.18
CA ALA A 123 -19.72 -3.04 -0.34
C ALA A 123 -19.72 -2.63 1.16
N ASP A 124 -18.73 -1.83 1.58
CA ASP A 124 -18.50 -1.53 2.99
C ASP A 124 -17.95 -0.10 3.15
N PRO A 125 -18.67 0.80 3.86
CA PRO A 125 -18.27 2.19 4.06
C PRO A 125 -16.92 2.35 4.80
N ASP A 126 -16.58 1.43 5.73
CA ASP A 126 -15.31 1.46 6.45
C ASP A 126 -14.15 1.15 5.49
N ILE A 127 -14.39 0.27 4.52
CA ILE A 127 -13.40 -0.03 3.48
C ILE A 127 -13.25 1.14 2.51
N ALA A 128 -14.36 1.79 2.12
CA ALA A 128 -14.31 3.00 1.30
C ALA A 128 -13.51 4.13 1.99
N ALA A 129 -13.68 4.29 3.31
CA ALA A 129 -12.90 5.24 4.08
C ALA A 129 -11.39 4.87 4.11
N THR A 130 -11.07 3.58 4.22
CA THR A 130 -9.69 3.08 4.19
C THR A 130 -9.03 3.31 2.81
N GLU A 131 -9.77 3.05 1.72
CA GLU A 131 -9.31 3.34 0.36
C GLU A 131 -9.05 4.83 0.14
N ALA A 132 -10.00 5.69 0.57
CA ALA A 132 -9.85 7.13 0.46
C ALA A 132 -8.65 7.66 1.28
N GLU A 133 -8.37 7.07 2.44
CA GLU A 133 -7.18 7.38 3.24
C GLU A 133 -5.89 7.01 2.50
N GLY A 134 -5.82 5.82 1.87
CA GLY A 134 -4.69 5.41 1.05
C GLY A 134 -4.44 6.38 -0.11
N ALA A 135 -5.52 6.79 -0.82
CA ALA A 135 -5.43 7.79 -1.89
C ALA A 135 -4.93 9.15 -1.39
N ARG A 136 -5.37 9.59 -0.20
CA ARG A 136 -4.87 10.84 0.41
C ARG A 136 -3.39 10.75 0.77
N ARG A 137 -2.94 9.65 1.36
CA ARG A 137 -1.52 9.44 1.69
C ARG A 137 -0.65 9.45 0.45
N ASN A 138 -1.08 8.78 -0.63
CA ASN A 138 -0.39 8.83 -1.91
C ASN A 138 -0.29 10.26 -2.46
N ARG A 139 -1.40 11.01 -2.45
CA ARG A 139 -1.41 12.40 -2.88
C ARG A 139 -0.47 13.27 -2.04
N LEU A 140 -0.48 13.12 -0.73
CA LEU A 140 0.40 13.86 0.18
C LEU A 140 1.88 13.60 -0.12
N ALA A 141 2.26 12.36 -0.40
CA ALA A 141 3.64 12.04 -0.78
C ALA A 141 4.07 12.76 -2.06
N VAL A 142 3.18 12.84 -3.07
CA VAL A 142 3.40 13.61 -4.29
C VAL A 142 3.50 15.12 -4.00
N GLU A 143 2.60 15.66 -3.18
CA GLU A 143 2.63 17.08 -2.74
C GLU A 143 3.94 17.43 -2.06
N MET A 144 4.41 16.58 -1.15
CA MET A 144 5.69 16.79 -0.46
C MET A 144 6.88 16.78 -1.43
N ALA A 145 6.90 15.87 -2.41
CA ALA A 145 7.95 15.82 -3.42
C ALA A 145 7.94 17.06 -4.30
N VAL A 146 6.77 17.47 -4.81
CA VAL A 146 6.61 18.68 -5.65
C VAL A 146 7.01 19.96 -4.89
N GLU A 147 6.60 20.08 -3.62
CA GLU A 147 6.96 21.24 -2.80
C GLU A 147 8.47 21.30 -2.53
N ARG A 148 9.11 20.15 -2.30
CA ARG A 148 10.56 20.08 -2.13
C ARG A 148 11.31 20.48 -3.40
N ILE A 149 10.80 20.09 -4.58
CA ILE A 149 11.34 20.51 -5.88
C ILE A 149 11.27 22.04 -6.03
N ARG A 150 10.10 22.63 -5.70
CA ARG A 150 9.92 24.11 -5.70
C ARG A 150 10.84 24.82 -4.72
N ALA A 151 10.95 24.33 -3.51
CA ALA A 151 11.84 24.88 -2.48
C ALA A 151 13.31 24.81 -2.90
N GLY A 152 13.70 23.83 -3.73
CA GLY A 152 15.02 23.73 -4.37
C GLY A 152 15.24 24.72 -5.52
N GLY A 153 14.27 25.58 -5.85
CA GLY A 153 14.37 26.59 -6.91
C GLY A 153 14.06 26.05 -8.32
N HIS A 154 13.52 24.85 -8.44
CA HIS A 154 13.16 24.26 -9.73
C HIS A 154 11.70 24.60 -10.08
N PRO A 155 11.43 25.14 -11.28
CA PRO A 155 10.08 25.44 -11.70
C PRO A 155 9.28 24.16 -11.95
N VAL A 156 8.00 24.17 -11.57
CA VAL A 156 7.08 23.05 -11.82
C VAL A 156 5.84 23.57 -12.53
N VAL A 157 5.25 22.75 -13.38
CA VAL A 157 4.04 23.07 -14.13
C VAL A 157 2.85 23.31 -13.20
N ASP A 158 1.85 24.04 -13.68
CA ASP A 158 0.58 24.14 -13.00
C ASP A 158 -0.07 22.74 -12.87
N ARG A 159 -0.68 22.49 -11.70
CA ARG A 159 -1.31 21.20 -11.39
C ARG A 159 -0.38 19.99 -11.44
N ALA A 160 0.92 20.17 -11.22
CA ALA A 160 1.91 19.09 -11.21
C ALA A 160 1.50 17.90 -10.34
N VAL A 161 0.91 18.15 -9.16
CA VAL A 161 0.41 17.08 -8.25
C VAL A 161 -0.71 16.28 -8.90
N ASP A 162 -1.69 16.93 -9.53
CA ASP A 162 -2.82 16.23 -10.17
C ASP A 162 -2.34 15.35 -11.32
N VAL A 163 -1.41 15.86 -12.12
CA VAL A 163 -0.80 15.12 -13.23
C VAL A 163 -0.01 13.92 -12.72
N ALA A 164 0.84 14.10 -11.72
CA ALA A 164 1.63 13.00 -11.15
C ALA A 164 0.73 11.91 -10.54
N VAL A 165 -0.27 12.28 -9.74
CA VAL A 165 -1.24 11.32 -9.16
C VAL A 165 -1.98 10.55 -10.26
N ALA A 166 -2.38 11.21 -11.35
CA ALA A 166 -3.05 10.55 -12.47
C ALA A 166 -2.14 9.53 -13.17
N LEU A 167 -0.88 9.90 -13.44
CA LEU A 167 0.12 9.01 -14.05
C LEU A 167 0.44 7.79 -13.18
N MET A 168 0.43 7.94 -11.86
CA MET A 168 0.68 6.88 -10.89
C MET A 168 -0.56 6.02 -10.60
N SER A 169 -1.69 6.25 -11.27
CA SER A 169 -2.95 5.53 -11.02
C SER A 169 -2.86 4.04 -11.37
N ALA A 170 -3.74 3.24 -10.74
CA ALA A 170 -3.86 1.81 -11.04
C ALA A 170 -4.19 1.56 -12.51
N GLY A 171 -5.07 2.37 -13.09
CA GLY A 171 -5.48 2.21 -14.49
C GLY A 171 -4.33 2.35 -15.49
N VAL A 172 -3.41 3.29 -15.25
CA VAL A 172 -2.20 3.45 -16.09
C VAL A 172 -1.31 2.21 -15.97
N HIS A 173 -1.03 1.75 -14.75
CA HIS A 173 -0.22 0.54 -14.55
C HIS A 173 -0.87 -0.69 -15.21
N GLU A 174 -2.16 -0.91 -15.01
CA GLU A 174 -2.88 -2.05 -15.59
C GLU A 174 -2.85 -2.02 -17.11
N SER A 175 -3.06 -0.86 -17.72
CA SER A 175 -3.02 -0.70 -19.18
C SER A 175 -1.64 -1.02 -19.77
N LEU A 176 -0.56 -0.64 -19.09
CA LEU A 176 0.79 -0.86 -19.62
C LEU A 176 1.31 -2.27 -19.29
N VAL A 177 1.20 -2.71 -18.03
CA VAL A 177 1.78 -3.98 -17.59
C VAL A 177 0.88 -5.16 -17.94
N ARG A 178 -0.40 -5.14 -17.52
CA ARG A 178 -1.30 -6.27 -17.73
C ARG A 178 -1.76 -6.37 -19.19
N ASP A 179 -2.23 -5.25 -19.77
CA ASP A 179 -2.84 -5.25 -21.10
C ASP A 179 -1.78 -5.04 -22.19
N GLY A 180 -0.75 -4.21 -21.93
CA GLY A 180 0.35 -3.92 -22.85
C GLY A 180 1.53 -4.88 -22.76
N GLY A 181 1.58 -5.75 -21.75
CA GLY A 181 2.63 -6.75 -21.57
C GLY A 181 4.01 -6.19 -21.18
N TRP A 182 4.05 -5.00 -20.61
CA TRP A 182 5.30 -4.40 -20.13
C TRP A 182 5.79 -5.13 -18.87
N SER A 183 7.13 -5.16 -18.70
CA SER A 183 7.70 -5.53 -17.41
C SER A 183 7.47 -4.41 -16.38
N HIS A 184 7.60 -4.78 -15.10
CA HIS A 184 7.54 -3.77 -14.02
C HIS A 184 8.71 -2.79 -14.10
N ASP A 185 9.88 -3.22 -14.58
CA ASP A 185 11.06 -2.37 -14.78
C ASP A 185 10.81 -1.37 -15.91
N ASP A 186 10.25 -1.80 -17.06
CA ASP A 186 9.89 -0.90 -18.17
C ASP A 186 8.85 0.15 -17.71
N TYR A 187 7.88 -0.27 -16.88
CA TYR A 187 6.90 0.64 -16.31
C TYR A 187 7.55 1.68 -15.38
N GLU A 188 8.43 1.28 -14.47
CA GLU A 188 9.13 2.19 -13.55
C GLU A 188 9.95 3.20 -14.34
N ASP A 189 10.75 2.75 -15.29
CA ASP A 189 11.60 3.60 -16.13
C ASP A 189 10.78 4.60 -16.95
N TRP A 190 9.69 4.13 -17.55
CA TRP A 190 8.78 5.00 -18.30
C TRP A 190 8.11 6.02 -17.38
N LEU A 191 7.60 5.58 -16.23
CA LEU A 191 6.91 6.48 -15.30
C LEU A 191 7.86 7.54 -14.76
N ALA A 192 9.08 7.18 -14.38
CA ALA A 192 10.08 8.12 -13.90
C ALA A 192 10.37 9.23 -14.94
N ARG A 193 10.65 8.85 -16.20
CA ARG A 193 10.86 9.82 -17.29
C ARG A 193 9.63 10.68 -17.56
N THR A 194 8.45 10.07 -17.53
CA THR A 194 7.19 10.76 -17.81
C THR A 194 6.85 11.76 -16.69
N LEU A 195 7.10 11.40 -15.43
CA LEU A 195 6.93 12.33 -14.29
C LEU A 195 7.87 13.53 -14.42
N VAL A 196 9.14 13.31 -14.79
CA VAL A 196 10.10 14.40 -15.02
C VAL A 196 9.57 15.35 -16.10
N ALA A 197 9.19 14.83 -17.25
CA ALA A 197 8.70 15.63 -18.38
C ALA A 197 7.36 16.33 -18.11
N ALA A 198 6.50 15.74 -17.25
CA ALA A 198 5.15 16.24 -17.00
C ALA A 198 5.05 17.15 -15.76
N VAL A 199 6.03 17.11 -14.86
CA VAL A 199 6.02 17.86 -13.58
C VAL A 199 6.93 19.07 -13.63
N LEU A 200 8.13 18.96 -14.24
CA LEU A 200 9.09 20.06 -14.34
C LEU A 200 8.70 20.98 -15.50
N ALA A 201 8.81 22.30 -15.27
CA ALA A 201 8.71 23.29 -16.32
C ALA A 201 10.11 23.56 -16.91
N ASP A 202 10.17 23.91 -18.19
CA ASP A 202 11.38 24.30 -18.90
C ASP A 202 11.98 25.61 -18.35
#